data_142b337243fc254dd1e8eca6134cc45c
#
_entry.id   142b337243fc254dd1e8eca6134cc45c
#
_cell.length_a   1.000
_cell.length_b   1.000
_cell.length_c   1.000
_cell.angle_alpha   90.00
_cell.angle_beta   90.00
_cell.angle_gamma   90.00
#
_symmetry.space_group_name_H-M   'P 1'
#
loop_
_entity.id
_entity.type
_entity.pdbx_description
1 polymer ?
#
loop_
_entity_poly.entity_id
_entity_poly.type
_entity_poly.pdbx_seq_one_letter_code
_entity_poly.pdbx_strand_id
1 'polypeptide(L)'
;MLWKWISSLLLLQISCCFRSAKCGKVLVWPVDYSHWMNIKIILDELIQKGHEVTVLRPSTSIFLDPKKSPGLKFETFPTSFSNDAMEIIFAKAVERWTYEVPRDTCLSYSPLLQNIFDEYSDYCLTLCKDTVSNKQLMAKLQKSKFDVVLSDAIGPCGELIAELLQIPFLYSLRFSSGYYLEKYSGGLPLPPSYVPVILSGLSGQMTFKERVKNMICMLYFDFWFQTFREKKWDQFYSETLGRPTTLIETMGKAEMWLIRSYWDLEFPHPTLPNVDYVGGLHCKPAKPLPKEMENFVLSSGEHGVVVFSLGSMVSNMTEEKANAIAWALAQIPQKVLWRFDGKTPATLGPNTRIYKWLPQNDLLGHPKTKAFITHGGANGLYEAIHHGIPMIGIPLFGEQHDNIAHMVAKGAAVTLNIRTMSRSDLLNALEEVIDNPFYKENAMWLSTIHHYQPMKPLDKAVFWIEFVMRHKGAKHLRPLAYNLTWYQYHSLDVIGFLLAFVTFIVAIIVKCFLFVYRFFVKKEKKMKNE
;
A
#
# COMPACT_ATOMS: atom_id res chain seq x y z
N MET A 1 22.14 -9.05 59.15
CA MET A 1 22.21 -7.79 58.38
C MET A 1 22.36 -8.00 56.87
N LEU A 2 23.25 -8.87 56.42
CA LEU A 2 23.51 -9.12 54.98
C LEU A 2 22.25 -9.51 54.17
N TRP A 3 21.41 -10.39 54.71
CA TRP A 3 20.16 -10.84 54.05
C TRP A 3 19.13 -9.71 53.81
N LYS A 4 19.07 -8.73 54.70
CA LYS A 4 18.18 -7.55 54.50
C LYS A 4 18.68 -6.64 53.36
N TRP A 5 19.99 -6.52 53.21
CA TRP A 5 20.57 -5.75 52.10
C TRP A 5 20.42 -6.46 50.75
N ILE A 6 20.57 -7.80 50.72
CA ILE A 6 20.36 -8.61 49.51
C ILE A 6 18.87 -8.55 49.08
N SER A 7 17.91 -8.65 50.03
CA SER A 7 16.48 -8.51 49.72
C SER A 7 16.13 -7.10 49.24
N SER A 8 16.72 -6.06 49.79
CA SER A 8 16.50 -4.69 49.34
C SER A 8 17.14 -4.42 47.97
N LEU A 9 18.29 -4.98 47.67
CA LEU A 9 18.93 -4.92 46.34
C LEU A 9 18.14 -5.71 45.28
N LEU A 10 17.61 -6.90 45.64
CA LEU A 10 16.73 -7.67 44.76
C LEU A 10 15.40 -6.92 44.52
N LEU A 11 14.80 -6.30 45.52
CA LEU A 11 13.60 -5.47 45.37
C LEU A 11 13.88 -4.20 44.53
N LEU A 12 15.06 -3.59 44.68
CA LEU A 12 15.51 -2.49 43.83
C LEU A 12 15.78 -2.95 42.39
N GLN A 13 16.41 -4.10 42.19
CA GLN A 13 16.59 -4.66 40.85
C GLN A 13 15.28 -5.07 40.21
N ILE A 14 14.35 -5.66 40.98
CA ILE A 14 13.00 -5.98 40.48
C ILE A 14 12.24 -4.69 40.19
N SER A 15 12.31 -3.64 40.99
CA SER A 15 11.67 -2.34 40.69
C SER A 15 12.34 -1.57 39.54
N CYS A 16 13.64 -1.77 39.31
CA CYS A 16 14.32 -1.23 38.11
C CYS A 16 14.04 -2.05 36.85
N CYS A 17 13.73 -3.34 36.95
CA CYS A 17 13.29 -4.18 35.82
C CYS A 17 11.84 -3.92 35.44
N PHE A 18 10.99 -3.47 36.33
CA PHE A 18 9.73 -2.83 36.02
C PHE A 18 9.99 -1.38 35.54
N ARG A 19 10.69 -1.20 34.39
CA ARG A 19 10.42 -0.02 33.56
C ARG A 19 8.94 -0.08 33.28
N SER A 20 8.18 0.71 34.01
CA SER A 20 6.79 0.98 33.73
C SER A 20 6.71 1.26 32.24
N ALA A 21 6.20 0.32 31.45
CA ALA A 21 5.86 0.56 30.06
C ALA A 21 4.92 1.75 30.14
N LYS A 22 5.37 2.95 29.74
CA LYS A 22 4.51 4.13 29.75
C LYS A 22 3.36 3.80 28.81
N CYS A 23 2.20 3.55 29.39
CA CYS A 23 0.94 3.41 28.66
C CYS A 23 0.76 4.67 27.81
N GLY A 24 0.85 4.53 26.48
CA GLY A 24 0.64 5.62 25.55
C GLY A 24 -0.81 5.62 25.06
N LYS A 25 -1.26 6.77 24.53
CA LYS A 25 -2.60 6.96 23.97
C LYS A 25 -2.53 7.17 22.47
N VAL A 26 -3.08 6.26 21.72
CA VAL A 26 -3.10 6.27 20.26
C VAL A 26 -4.47 6.67 19.75
N LEU A 27 -4.54 7.71 18.93
CA LEU A 27 -5.73 8.07 18.16
C LEU A 27 -5.61 7.47 16.76
N VAL A 28 -6.69 6.90 16.23
CA VAL A 28 -6.66 6.20 14.94
C VAL A 28 -7.66 6.83 13.98
N TRP A 29 -7.18 7.18 12.78
CA TRP A 29 -8.01 7.55 11.63
C TRP A 29 -7.94 6.40 10.60
N PRO A 30 -8.91 5.47 10.61
CA PRO A 30 -8.90 4.30 9.75
C PRO A 30 -9.65 4.53 8.44
N VAL A 31 -9.40 3.64 7.47
CA VAL A 31 -10.25 3.41 6.30
C VAL A 31 -10.91 2.05 6.44
N ASP A 32 -12.16 1.93 5.99
CA ASP A 32 -12.97 0.72 6.10
C ASP A 32 -12.45 -0.48 5.26
N TYR A 33 -13.17 -1.59 5.25
CA TYR A 33 -12.85 -2.82 4.53
C TYR A 33 -11.52 -3.47 4.96
N SER A 34 -10.76 -3.95 4.01
CA SER A 34 -9.48 -4.63 4.26
C SER A 34 -8.41 -3.72 4.87
N HIS A 35 -8.51 -2.39 4.74
CA HIS A 35 -7.65 -1.44 5.42
C HIS A 35 -7.85 -1.51 6.93
N TRP A 36 -9.10 -1.49 7.38
CA TRP A 36 -9.45 -1.70 8.79
C TRP A 36 -8.96 -3.05 9.32
N MET A 37 -9.19 -4.13 8.58
CA MET A 37 -8.78 -5.48 9.01
C MET A 37 -7.28 -5.56 9.31
N ASN A 38 -6.46 -4.87 8.54
CA ASN A 38 -5.02 -4.85 8.76
C ASN A 38 -4.59 -3.94 9.91
N ILE A 39 -5.13 -2.71 9.93
CA ILE A 39 -4.75 -1.76 10.98
C ILE A 39 -5.18 -2.27 12.36
N LYS A 40 -6.34 -2.96 12.43
CA LYS A 40 -6.85 -3.56 13.65
C LYS A 40 -5.86 -4.54 14.30
N ILE A 41 -5.09 -5.28 13.51
CA ILE A 41 -4.08 -6.22 14.02
C ILE A 41 -2.98 -5.46 14.78
N ILE A 42 -2.55 -4.33 14.26
CA ILE A 42 -1.60 -3.44 14.95
C ILE A 42 -2.22 -2.91 16.25
N LEU A 43 -3.51 -2.51 16.19
CA LEU A 43 -4.20 -1.97 17.36
C LEU A 43 -4.42 -3.02 18.46
N ASP A 44 -4.77 -4.24 18.07
CA ASP A 44 -4.92 -5.36 19.01
C ASP A 44 -3.58 -5.65 19.74
N GLU A 45 -2.44 -5.60 19.04
CA GLU A 45 -1.12 -5.77 19.64
C GLU A 45 -0.76 -4.60 20.57
N LEU A 46 -1.07 -3.36 20.20
CA LEU A 46 -0.87 -2.18 21.05
C LEU A 46 -1.67 -2.30 22.36
N ILE A 47 -2.90 -2.79 22.30
CA ILE A 47 -3.72 -3.03 23.50
C ILE A 47 -3.09 -4.12 24.38
N GLN A 48 -2.61 -5.24 23.80
CA GLN A 48 -1.94 -6.30 24.55
C GLN A 48 -0.70 -5.78 25.27
N LYS A 49 -0.01 -4.79 24.69
CA LYS A 49 1.12 -4.10 25.34
C LYS A 49 0.71 -3.02 26.33
N GLY A 50 -0.58 -2.83 26.58
CA GLY A 50 -1.12 -1.92 27.59
C GLY A 50 -1.39 -0.50 27.12
N HIS A 51 -1.34 -0.20 25.83
CA HIS A 51 -1.68 1.13 25.30
C HIS A 51 -3.18 1.35 25.22
N GLU A 52 -3.61 2.61 25.38
CA GLU A 52 -4.99 3.01 25.13
C GLU A 52 -5.17 3.39 23.67
N VAL A 53 -6.10 2.74 22.98
CA VAL A 53 -6.38 2.98 21.58
C VAL A 53 -7.79 3.51 21.40
N THR A 54 -7.92 4.67 20.74
CA THR A 54 -9.21 5.28 20.40
C THR A 54 -9.34 5.42 18.89
N VAL A 55 -10.40 4.85 18.33
CA VAL A 55 -10.68 4.82 16.90
C VAL A 55 -11.78 5.82 16.56
N LEU A 56 -11.51 6.73 15.63
CA LEU A 56 -12.52 7.61 15.06
C LEU A 56 -13.38 6.82 14.07
N ARG A 57 -14.68 6.80 14.29
CA ARG A 57 -15.62 5.99 13.53
C ARG A 57 -16.71 6.85 12.94
N PRO A 58 -16.88 6.90 11.61
CA PRO A 58 -18.08 7.46 10.99
C PRO A 58 -19.32 6.64 11.43
N SER A 59 -20.45 7.29 11.65
CA SER A 59 -21.71 6.59 12.02
C SER A 59 -22.14 5.56 10.94
N THR A 60 -21.74 5.77 9.69
CA THR A 60 -22.05 4.95 8.52
C THR A 60 -21.03 3.84 8.23
N SER A 61 -20.01 3.66 9.08
CA SER A 61 -19.00 2.62 8.88
C SER A 61 -19.57 1.22 8.98
N ILE A 62 -19.19 0.35 8.05
CA ILE A 62 -19.69 -1.01 7.91
C ILE A 62 -18.86 -2.00 8.75
N PHE A 63 -17.54 -1.90 8.71
CA PHE A 63 -16.62 -2.87 9.30
C PHE A 63 -16.06 -2.46 10.66
N LEU A 64 -16.12 -1.16 11.03
CA LEU A 64 -15.67 -0.69 12.33
C LEU A 64 -16.74 -0.96 13.40
N ASP A 65 -16.87 -2.23 13.79
CA ASP A 65 -17.88 -2.66 14.76
C ASP A 65 -17.28 -2.72 16.18
N PRO A 66 -17.73 -1.85 17.11
CA PRO A 66 -17.28 -1.87 18.50
C PRO A 66 -17.52 -3.21 19.21
N LYS A 67 -18.60 -3.94 18.84
CA LYS A 67 -18.92 -5.24 19.43
C LYS A 67 -17.92 -6.34 19.05
N LYS A 68 -17.30 -6.22 17.87
CA LYS A 68 -16.31 -7.17 17.36
C LYS A 68 -14.86 -6.77 17.69
N SER A 69 -14.67 -5.71 18.47
CA SER A 69 -13.35 -5.15 18.75
C SER A 69 -13.20 -4.81 20.25
N PRO A 70 -13.27 -5.81 21.14
CA PRO A 70 -13.14 -5.60 22.58
C PRO A 70 -11.76 -4.99 22.91
N GLY A 71 -11.74 -4.02 23.80
CA GLY A 71 -10.53 -3.29 24.20
C GLY A 71 -10.26 -2.01 23.40
N LEU A 72 -10.82 -1.85 22.20
CA LEU A 72 -10.77 -0.59 21.46
C LEU A 72 -11.84 0.38 21.96
N LYS A 73 -11.46 1.64 22.16
CA LYS A 73 -12.42 2.73 22.38
C LYS A 73 -12.82 3.31 21.03
N PHE A 74 -14.11 3.59 20.85
CA PHE A 74 -14.61 4.21 19.62
C PHE A 74 -15.23 5.58 19.92
N GLU A 75 -14.81 6.57 19.16
CA GLU A 75 -15.44 7.87 19.10
C GLU A 75 -16.21 7.96 17.79
N THR A 76 -17.52 7.73 17.90
CA THR A 76 -18.42 7.75 16.74
C THR A 76 -18.91 9.17 16.48
N PHE A 77 -18.76 9.65 15.26
CA PHE A 77 -19.24 10.95 14.82
C PHE A 77 -20.31 10.82 13.73
N PRO A 78 -21.30 11.72 13.71
CA PRO A 78 -22.32 11.74 12.66
C PRO A 78 -21.68 12.17 11.34
N THR A 79 -22.19 11.65 10.23
CA THR A 79 -21.76 12.00 8.88
C THR A 79 -22.92 12.53 8.06
N SER A 80 -22.61 13.35 7.06
CA SER A 80 -23.58 13.86 6.08
C SER A 80 -24.07 12.81 5.09
N PHE A 81 -23.51 11.58 5.13
CA PHE A 81 -23.86 10.49 4.24
C PHE A 81 -24.97 9.59 4.78
N SER A 82 -25.72 8.96 3.86
CA SER A 82 -26.60 7.83 4.19
C SER A 82 -25.79 6.59 4.59
N ASN A 83 -26.44 5.66 5.32
CA ASN A 83 -25.76 4.46 5.83
C ASN A 83 -25.18 3.54 4.75
N ASP A 84 -25.73 3.59 3.54
CA ASP A 84 -25.36 2.77 2.38
C ASP A 84 -24.44 3.50 1.37
N ALA A 85 -24.23 4.81 1.55
CA ALA A 85 -23.49 5.62 0.59
C ALA A 85 -22.07 5.07 0.30
N MET A 86 -21.36 4.64 1.34
CA MET A 86 -20.03 4.07 1.20
C MET A 86 -20.05 2.76 0.40
N GLU A 87 -20.99 1.87 0.71
CA GLU A 87 -21.15 0.60 0.00
C GLU A 87 -21.45 0.82 -1.48
N ILE A 88 -22.34 1.77 -1.78
CA ILE A 88 -22.70 2.14 -3.16
C ILE A 88 -21.50 2.71 -3.91
N ILE A 89 -20.76 3.64 -3.32
CA ILE A 89 -19.56 4.25 -3.93
C ILE A 89 -18.52 3.16 -4.26
N PHE A 90 -18.23 2.27 -3.30
CA PHE A 90 -17.25 1.22 -3.52
C PHE A 90 -17.72 0.16 -4.51
N ALA A 91 -18.98 -0.29 -4.43
CA ALA A 91 -19.52 -1.25 -5.39
C ALA A 91 -19.46 -0.72 -6.82
N LYS A 92 -19.89 0.53 -7.04
CA LYS A 92 -19.82 1.22 -8.32
C LYS A 92 -18.37 1.39 -8.81
N ALA A 93 -17.44 1.76 -7.93
CA ALA A 93 -16.03 1.90 -8.28
C ALA A 93 -15.42 0.56 -8.71
N VAL A 94 -15.70 -0.52 -7.98
CA VAL A 94 -15.23 -1.89 -8.30
C VAL A 94 -15.79 -2.35 -9.63
N GLU A 95 -17.09 -2.15 -9.88
CA GLU A 95 -17.75 -2.52 -11.13
C GLU A 95 -17.15 -1.79 -12.32
N ARG A 96 -17.09 -0.46 -12.26
CA ARG A 96 -16.52 0.38 -13.32
C ARG A 96 -15.06 0.01 -13.60
N TRP A 97 -14.24 -0.16 -12.55
CA TRP A 97 -12.84 -0.51 -12.72
C TRP A 97 -12.65 -1.90 -13.33
N THR A 98 -13.43 -2.86 -12.89
CA THR A 98 -13.31 -4.26 -13.36
C THR A 98 -13.75 -4.42 -14.81
N TYR A 99 -14.85 -3.79 -15.19
CA TYR A 99 -15.50 -4.06 -16.48
C TYR A 99 -15.40 -2.94 -17.50
N GLU A 100 -15.25 -1.67 -17.08
CA GLU A 100 -15.28 -0.53 -17.99
C GLU A 100 -13.89 0.04 -18.31
N VAL A 101 -12.97 0.08 -17.32
CA VAL A 101 -11.63 0.69 -17.50
C VAL A 101 -10.82 -0.09 -18.54
N PRO A 102 -10.52 0.48 -19.74
CA PRO A 102 -9.67 -0.14 -20.74
C PRO A 102 -8.23 -0.26 -20.22
N ARG A 103 -7.47 -1.28 -20.67
CA ARG A 103 -6.15 -1.63 -20.11
C ARG A 103 -5.01 -1.64 -21.11
N ASP A 104 -5.25 -1.09 -22.26
CA ASP A 104 -4.31 -1.03 -23.38
C ASP A 104 -3.27 0.08 -23.22
N THR A 105 -3.68 1.30 -22.79
CA THR A 105 -2.75 2.40 -22.55
C THR A 105 -3.14 3.22 -21.32
N CYS A 106 -2.18 3.88 -20.66
CA CYS A 106 -2.48 4.79 -19.55
C CYS A 106 -3.31 6.00 -19.97
N LEU A 107 -3.33 6.37 -21.24
CA LEU A 107 -4.12 7.49 -21.73
C LEU A 107 -5.59 7.10 -21.96
N SER A 108 -5.88 5.86 -22.33
CA SER A 108 -7.23 5.40 -22.62
C SER A 108 -8.08 5.20 -21.37
N TYR A 109 -7.49 4.78 -20.25
CA TYR A 109 -8.23 4.56 -19.00
C TYR A 109 -8.25 5.76 -18.05
N SER A 110 -7.40 6.77 -18.28
CA SER A 110 -7.22 7.89 -17.35
C SER A 110 -8.48 8.66 -17.01
N PRO A 111 -9.34 9.08 -17.94
CA PRO A 111 -10.53 9.86 -17.57
C PRO A 111 -11.49 9.11 -16.66
N LEU A 112 -11.59 7.78 -16.85
CA LEU A 112 -12.46 6.94 -16.02
C LEU A 112 -11.89 6.75 -14.62
N LEU A 113 -10.56 6.53 -14.52
CA LEU A 113 -9.87 6.49 -13.23
C LEU A 113 -9.97 7.82 -12.49
N GLN A 114 -9.84 8.94 -13.18
CA GLN A 114 -10.01 10.27 -12.59
C GLN A 114 -11.36 10.38 -11.89
N ASN A 115 -12.45 10.03 -12.58
CA ASN A 115 -13.79 10.08 -11.98
C ASN A 115 -13.92 9.19 -10.74
N ILE A 116 -13.36 7.97 -10.77
CA ILE A 116 -13.38 7.07 -9.62
C ILE A 116 -12.62 7.66 -8.43
N PHE A 117 -11.43 8.22 -8.69
CA PHE A 117 -10.62 8.85 -7.65
C PHE A 117 -11.24 10.15 -7.12
N ASP A 118 -11.90 10.94 -7.97
CA ASP A 118 -12.55 12.18 -7.56
C ASP A 118 -13.79 11.89 -6.68
N GLU A 119 -14.62 10.91 -7.06
CA GLU A 119 -15.76 10.46 -6.24
C GLU A 119 -15.28 9.98 -4.84
N TYR A 120 -14.20 9.21 -4.79
CA TYR A 120 -13.61 8.77 -3.53
C TYR A 120 -12.98 9.91 -2.72
N SER A 121 -12.29 10.83 -3.39
CA SER A 121 -11.69 12.02 -2.77
C SER A 121 -12.75 12.94 -2.15
N ASP A 122 -13.86 13.16 -2.84
CA ASP A 122 -14.99 13.97 -2.34
C ASP A 122 -15.66 13.30 -1.13
N TYR A 123 -15.77 11.97 -1.14
CA TYR A 123 -16.22 11.20 0.03
C TYR A 123 -15.30 11.42 1.24
N CYS A 124 -13.99 11.24 1.08
CA CYS A 124 -13.01 11.45 2.15
C CYS A 124 -13.02 12.90 2.67
N LEU A 125 -13.09 13.87 1.76
CA LEU A 125 -13.15 15.29 2.13
C LEU A 125 -14.38 15.62 2.97
N THR A 126 -15.53 15.07 2.62
CA THR A 126 -16.77 15.26 3.37
C THR A 126 -16.67 14.64 4.77
N LEU A 127 -16.15 13.40 4.89
CA LEU A 127 -15.90 12.78 6.19
C LEU A 127 -14.95 13.61 7.06
N CYS A 128 -13.92 14.17 6.46
CA CYS A 128 -12.97 15.03 7.16
C CYS A 128 -13.64 16.32 7.66
N LYS A 129 -14.44 16.97 6.80
CA LYS A 129 -15.22 18.16 7.18
C LYS A 129 -16.17 17.86 8.34
N ASP A 130 -16.93 16.78 8.28
CA ASP A 130 -17.85 16.34 9.32
C ASP A 130 -17.13 16.14 10.67
N THR A 131 -15.91 15.59 10.62
CA THR A 131 -15.09 15.34 11.82
C THR A 131 -14.55 16.61 12.43
N VAL A 132 -13.81 17.43 11.67
CA VAL A 132 -13.12 18.60 12.23
C VAL A 132 -14.06 19.77 12.54
N SER A 133 -15.23 19.84 11.86
CA SER A 133 -16.26 20.82 12.18
C SER A 133 -17.06 20.48 13.44
N ASN A 134 -16.96 19.24 13.92
CA ASN A 134 -17.63 18.82 15.16
C ASN A 134 -16.86 19.33 16.39
N LYS A 135 -17.22 20.54 16.84
CA LYS A 135 -16.56 21.22 17.97
C LYS A 135 -16.56 20.39 19.26
N GLN A 136 -17.61 19.60 19.52
CA GLN A 136 -17.70 18.76 20.73
C GLN A 136 -16.70 17.61 20.65
N LEU A 137 -16.62 16.93 19.49
CA LEU A 137 -15.65 15.87 19.25
C LEU A 137 -14.22 16.42 19.37
N MET A 138 -13.89 17.49 18.66
CA MET A 138 -12.53 18.07 18.69
C MET A 138 -12.12 18.52 20.09
N ALA A 139 -13.01 19.13 20.87
CA ALA A 139 -12.74 19.50 22.26
C ALA A 139 -12.51 18.25 23.15
N LYS A 140 -13.24 17.16 22.92
CA LYS A 140 -13.04 15.89 23.63
C LYS A 140 -11.69 15.26 23.27
N LEU A 141 -11.33 15.23 21.98
CA LEU A 141 -10.05 14.71 21.53
C LEU A 141 -8.87 15.49 22.14
N GLN A 142 -8.97 16.82 22.18
CA GLN A 142 -7.93 17.68 22.75
C GLN A 142 -7.76 17.44 24.27
N LYS A 143 -8.86 17.24 25.02
CA LYS A 143 -8.83 16.90 26.44
C LYS A 143 -8.23 15.51 26.71
N SER A 144 -8.33 14.59 25.77
CA SER A 144 -7.86 13.19 25.92
C SER A 144 -6.35 13.05 25.92
N LYS A 145 -5.60 14.05 25.44
CA LYS A 145 -4.13 14.12 25.42
C LYS A 145 -3.50 12.86 24.79
N PHE A 146 -3.80 12.63 23.53
CA PHE A 146 -3.18 11.54 22.76
C PHE A 146 -1.68 11.80 22.56
N ASP A 147 -0.90 10.73 22.43
CA ASP A 147 0.53 10.79 22.20
C ASP A 147 0.87 10.74 20.70
N VAL A 148 0.01 10.14 19.89
CA VAL A 148 0.23 9.94 18.46
C VAL A 148 -1.08 9.71 17.71
N VAL A 149 -1.12 10.09 16.42
CA VAL A 149 -2.16 9.65 15.48
C VAL A 149 -1.59 8.56 14.57
N LEU A 150 -2.30 7.45 14.44
CA LEU A 150 -2.09 6.44 13.41
C LEU A 150 -3.17 6.60 12.35
N SER A 151 -2.79 6.97 11.14
CA SER A 151 -3.71 7.23 10.03
C SER A 151 -3.51 6.27 8.88
N ASP A 152 -4.58 5.92 8.17
CA ASP A 152 -4.46 5.29 6.86
C ASP A 152 -4.30 6.39 5.81
N ALA A 153 -3.22 6.32 5.01
CA ALA A 153 -2.88 7.38 4.08
C ALA A 153 -3.83 7.49 2.86
N ILE A 154 -4.62 6.45 2.58
CA ILE A 154 -5.60 6.47 1.47
C ILE A 154 -6.78 7.39 1.78
N GLY A 155 -7.12 7.57 3.05
CA GLY A 155 -8.18 8.49 3.51
C GLY A 155 -7.59 9.68 4.25
N PRO A 156 -7.21 10.78 3.57
CA PRO A 156 -6.69 11.97 4.23
C PRO A 156 -7.64 12.51 5.31
N CYS A 157 -7.14 13.00 6.38
CA CYS A 157 -7.67 13.77 7.50
C CYS A 157 -6.89 13.53 8.81
N GLY A 158 -6.32 12.34 9.01
CA GLY A 158 -5.61 12.02 10.24
C GLY A 158 -4.45 12.97 10.51
N GLU A 159 -3.75 13.42 9.46
CA GLU A 159 -2.69 14.42 9.52
C GLU A 159 -3.21 15.81 9.89
N LEU A 160 -4.40 16.19 9.39
CA LEU A 160 -5.04 17.45 9.77
C LEU A 160 -5.47 17.43 11.25
N ILE A 161 -6.05 16.32 11.70
CA ILE A 161 -6.40 16.11 13.10
C ILE A 161 -5.14 16.18 13.98
N ALA A 162 -4.03 15.55 13.55
CA ALA A 162 -2.76 15.60 14.27
C ALA A 162 -2.21 17.05 14.40
N GLU A 163 -2.27 17.83 13.31
CA GLU A 163 -1.91 19.26 13.33
C GLU A 163 -2.78 20.06 14.31
N LEU A 164 -4.11 19.87 14.29
CA LEU A 164 -5.05 20.55 15.20
C LEU A 164 -4.82 20.17 16.67
N LEU A 165 -4.42 18.92 16.93
CA LEU A 165 -4.11 18.43 18.26
C LEU A 165 -2.65 18.68 18.68
N GLN A 166 -1.79 19.12 17.76
CA GLN A 166 -0.34 19.35 17.96
C GLN A 166 0.40 18.11 18.45
N ILE A 167 0.11 16.95 17.86
CA ILE A 167 0.74 15.67 18.18
C ILE A 167 1.34 15.03 16.91
N PRO A 168 2.39 14.20 17.05
CA PRO A 168 2.97 13.49 15.91
C PRO A 168 2.00 12.48 15.31
N PHE A 169 2.23 12.13 14.04
CA PHE A 169 1.46 11.09 13.38
C PHE A 169 2.33 10.19 12.50
N LEU A 170 1.82 8.97 12.29
CA LEU A 170 2.37 8.00 11.35
C LEU A 170 1.28 7.57 10.37
N TYR A 171 1.73 7.16 9.19
CA TYR A 171 0.87 6.49 8.25
C TYR A 171 1.03 4.98 8.27
N SER A 172 -0.10 4.28 8.14
CA SER A 172 -0.17 2.90 7.70
C SER A 172 -0.72 2.88 6.29
N LEU A 173 0.07 2.45 5.32
CA LEU A 173 -0.31 2.35 3.92
C LEU A 173 -0.37 0.89 3.52
N ARG A 174 -1.51 0.43 2.99
CA ARG A 174 -1.77 -0.98 2.71
C ARG A 174 -0.89 -1.57 1.61
N PHE A 175 -0.50 -0.76 0.65
CA PHE A 175 0.31 -1.13 -0.51
C PHE A 175 1.23 0.03 -0.86
N SER A 176 2.24 -0.22 -1.67
CA SER A 176 3.02 0.86 -2.26
C SER A 176 2.18 1.54 -3.34
N SER A 177 1.74 2.75 -3.09
CA SER A 177 0.99 3.53 -4.09
C SER A 177 1.90 4.31 -5.04
N GLY A 178 3.19 4.36 -4.75
CA GLY A 178 4.30 4.84 -5.58
C GLY A 178 4.27 6.29 -6.00
N TYR A 179 3.10 6.84 -6.29
CA TYR A 179 3.02 8.11 -6.97
C TYR A 179 2.64 9.27 -6.08
N TYR A 180 1.39 9.28 -5.64
CA TYR A 180 0.85 10.44 -4.97
C TYR A 180 1.33 10.52 -3.53
N LEU A 181 1.17 9.42 -2.81
CA LEU A 181 1.44 9.40 -1.37
C LEU A 181 2.94 9.27 -1.09
N GLU A 182 3.63 8.37 -1.76
CA GLU A 182 5.03 8.10 -1.49
C GLU A 182 5.97 9.09 -2.17
N LYS A 183 5.71 9.46 -3.43
CA LYS A 183 6.55 10.39 -4.18
C LYS A 183 6.40 11.82 -3.69
N TYR A 184 5.18 12.34 -3.66
CA TYR A 184 4.97 13.77 -3.37
C TYR A 184 4.89 14.07 -1.88
N SER A 185 4.14 13.28 -1.11
CA SER A 185 4.00 13.49 0.32
C SER A 185 5.05 12.74 1.13
N GLY A 186 5.49 11.58 0.67
CA GLY A 186 6.54 10.77 1.30
C GLY A 186 7.96 11.13 0.88
N GLY A 187 8.15 11.93 -0.18
CA GLY A 187 9.47 12.30 -0.69
C GLY A 187 10.27 11.15 -1.33
N LEU A 188 9.62 10.03 -1.65
CA LEU A 188 10.30 8.83 -2.15
C LEU A 188 10.74 9.02 -3.61
N PRO A 189 12.02 8.85 -3.94
CA PRO A 189 12.48 8.92 -5.32
C PRO A 189 12.06 7.67 -6.10
N LEU A 190 11.41 7.85 -7.24
CA LEU A 190 10.93 6.78 -8.11
C LEU A 190 11.52 6.94 -9.52
N PRO A 191 12.76 6.48 -9.78
CA PRO A 191 13.39 6.57 -11.11
C PRO A 191 12.63 5.73 -12.14
N PRO A 192 12.06 6.35 -13.21
CA PRO A 192 11.20 5.65 -14.16
C PRO A 192 11.93 4.67 -15.07
N SER A 193 13.26 4.68 -15.03
CA SER A 193 14.08 3.77 -15.81
C SER A 193 14.00 2.30 -15.37
N TYR A 194 13.66 2.05 -14.10
CA TYR A 194 13.57 0.71 -13.51
C TYR A 194 12.48 0.56 -12.44
N VAL A 195 11.85 1.65 -12.00
CA VAL A 195 10.71 1.61 -11.09
C VAL A 195 9.43 1.75 -11.91
N PRO A 196 8.58 0.71 -11.96
CA PRO A 196 7.30 0.77 -12.67
C PRO A 196 6.37 1.78 -12.02
N VAL A 197 5.64 2.50 -12.86
CA VAL A 197 4.56 3.36 -12.41
C VAL A 197 3.39 2.50 -11.94
N ILE A 198 2.79 2.87 -10.83
CA ILE A 198 1.57 2.22 -10.31
C ILE A 198 0.50 2.12 -11.40
N LEU A 199 -0.25 1.04 -11.39
CA LEU A 199 -1.32 0.72 -12.34
C LEU A 199 -0.84 0.47 -13.79
N SER A 200 0.48 0.42 -14.01
CA SER A 200 1.05 0.13 -15.33
C SER A 200 1.07 -1.35 -15.67
N GLY A 201 1.03 -2.23 -14.66
CA GLY A 201 1.22 -3.68 -14.80
C GLY A 201 2.62 -4.06 -15.34
N LEU A 202 3.59 -3.15 -15.27
CA LEU A 202 4.97 -3.37 -15.71
C LEU A 202 5.80 -4.05 -14.62
N SER A 203 6.90 -4.68 -15.02
CA SER A 203 7.89 -5.24 -14.11
C SER A 203 9.10 -4.32 -13.93
N GLY A 204 9.95 -4.58 -12.93
CA GLY A 204 11.20 -3.85 -12.73
C GLY A 204 12.22 -4.07 -13.86
N GLN A 205 12.04 -5.12 -14.68
CA GLN A 205 12.85 -5.38 -15.89
C GLN A 205 12.04 -4.98 -17.12
N MET A 206 12.25 -3.76 -17.58
CA MET A 206 11.50 -3.17 -18.69
C MET A 206 12.32 -3.14 -19.98
N THR A 207 11.71 -3.59 -21.09
CA THR A 207 12.19 -3.34 -22.45
C THR A 207 12.21 -1.85 -22.76
N PHE A 208 12.87 -1.43 -23.84
CA PHE A 208 12.86 -0.02 -24.24
C PHE A 208 11.44 0.54 -24.44
N LYS A 209 10.54 -0.23 -25.08
CA LYS A 209 9.13 0.17 -25.29
C LYS A 209 8.38 0.35 -23.96
N GLU A 210 8.59 -0.54 -23.01
CA GLU A 210 7.99 -0.47 -21.68
C GLU A 210 8.54 0.72 -20.89
N ARG A 211 9.84 1.04 -20.98
CA ARG A 211 10.41 2.25 -20.38
C ARG A 211 9.82 3.52 -20.96
N VAL A 212 9.59 3.56 -22.29
CA VAL A 212 8.87 4.68 -22.93
C VAL A 212 7.44 4.79 -22.39
N LYS A 213 6.71 3.67 -22.32
CA LYS A 213 5.37 3.62 -21.72
C LYS A 213 5.42 4.12 -20.27
N ASN A 214 6.35 3.62 -19.47
CA ASN A 214 6.51 3.98 -18.07
C ASN A 214 6.76 5.49 -17.89
N MET A 215 7.65 6.07 -18.71
CA MET A 215 7.94 7.51 -18.70
C MET A 215 6.70 8.35 -19.06
N ILE A 216 5.95 7.95 -20.10
CA ILE A 216 4.72 8.65 -20.50
C ILE A 216 3.69 8.58 -19.36
N CYS A 217 3.48 7.41 -18.77
CA CYS A 217 2.57 7.24 -17.64
C CYS A 217 3.00 8.11 -16.45
N MET A 218 4.32 8.16 -16.15
CA MET A 218 4.84 9.01 -15.09
C MET A 218 4.52 10.48 -15.32
N LEU A 219 4.86 11.00 -16.49
CA LEU A 219 4.61 12.41 -16.83
C LEU A 219 3.11 12.74 -16.79
N TYR A 220 2.27 11.81 -17.24
CA TYR A 220 0.84 11.96 -17.19
C TYR A 220 0.32 12.05 -15.76
N PHE A 221 0.71 11.11 -14.88
CA PHE A 221 0.30 11.11 -13.48
C PHE A 221 0.85 12.32 -12.72
N ASP A 222 2.10 12.71 -12.98
CA ASP A 222 2.70 13.91 -12.40
C ASP A 222 1.87 15.16 -12.76
N PHE A 223 1.52 15.31 -14.04
CA PHE A 223 0.70 16.43 -14.50
C PHE A 223 -0.69 16.42 -13.85
N TRP A 224 -1.34 15.25 -13.84
CA TRP A 224 -2.71 15.14 -13.33
C TRP A 224 -2.78 15.38 -11.82
N PHE A 225 -1.91 14.75 -11.04
CA PHE A 225 -1.90 14.92 -9.59
C PHE A 225 -1.58 16.35 -9.16
N GLN A 226 -0.67 17.02 -9.84
CA GLN A 226 -0.31 18.41 -9.52
C GLN A 226 -1.35 19.45 -9.96
N THR A 227 -2.11 19.15 -11.03
CA THR A 227 -2.95 20.17 -11.65
C THR A 227 -4.40 20.13 -11.18
N PHE A 228 -4.98 18.96 -10.94
CA PHE A 228 -6.44 18.84 -10.83
C PHE A 228 -6.94 18.38 -9.45
N ARG A 229 -6.18 17.63 -8.68
CA ARG A 229 -6.73 16.91 -7.53
C ARG A 229 -6.72 17.68 -6.20
N GLU A 230 -5.84 18.63 -5.99
CA GLU A 230 -5.49 19.13 -4.67
C GLU A 230 -6.20 20.41 -4.24
N LYS A 231 -6.71 21.22 -5.17
CA LYS A 231 -7.24 22.55 -4.84
C LYS A 231 -8.33 22.55 -3.76
N LYS A 232 -9.23 21.55 -3.78
CA LYS A 232 -10.32 21.43 -2.80
C LYS A 232 -9.76 21.13 -1.38
N TRP A 233 -8.75 20.23 -1.32
CA TRP A 233 -8.09 19.87 -0.08
C TRP A 233 -7.23 21.00 0.46
N ASP A 234 -6.43 21.63 -0.39
CA ASP A 234 -5.56 22.74 -0.03
C ASP A 234 -6.35 23.93 0.52
N GLN A 235 -7.45 24.26 -0.13
CA GLN A 235 -8.37 25.30 0.36
C GLN A 235 -8.93 24.93 1.73
N PHE A 236 -9.48 23.71 1.87
CA PHE A 236 -10.07 23.25 3.12
C PHE A 236 -9.04 23.20 4.26
N TYR A 237 -7.83 22.71 4.00
CA TYR A 237 -6.76 22.68 5.01
C TYR A 237 -6.30 24.07 5.41
N SER A 238 -6.13 24.98 4.44
CA SER A 238 -5.76 26.36 4.70
C SER A 238 -6.80 27.10 5.53
N GLU A 239 -8.09 26.93 5.21
CA GLU A 239 -9.20 27.50 5.97
C GLU A 239 -9.25 26.94 7.40
N THR A 240 -9.10 25.62 7.55
CA THR A 240 -9.17 24.94 8.85
C THR A 240 -8.00 25.29 9.77
N LEU A 241 -6.79 25.40 9.22
CA LEU A 241 -5.57 25.73 9.99
C LEU A 241 -5.33 27.24 10.12
N GLY A 242 -6.10 28.07 9.42
CA GLY A 242 -5.95 29.54 9.44
C GLY A 242 -4.64 30.05 8.82
N ARG A 243 -3.98 29.25 7.98
CA ARG A 243 -2.74 29.60 7.28
C ARG A 243 -2.64 28.88 5.94
N PRO A 244 -1.97 29.47 4.93
CA PRO A 244 -1.73 28.78 3.66
C PRO A 244 -0.99 27.45 3.90
N THR A 245 -1.54 26.38 3.38
CA THR A 245 -0.93 25.04 3.42
C THR A 245 -1.53 24.15 2.33
N THR A 246 -0.86 23.05 2.02
CA THR A 246 -1.35 22.05 1.06
C THR A 246 -1.54 20.70 1.75
N LEU A 247 -2.36 19.85 1.13
CA LEU A 247 -2.51 18.46 1.55
C LEU A 247 -1.14 17.76 1.55
N ILE A 248 -0.38 17.90 0.46
CA ILE A 248 0.95 17.29 0.31
C ILE A 248 1.90 17.73 1.41
N GLU A 249 1.97 19.05 1.69
CA GLU A 249 2.81 19.60 2.76
C GLU A 249 2.44 19.00 4.11
N THR A 250 1.14 18.90 4.40
CA THR A 250 0.65 18.36 5.67
C THR A 250 0.95 16.87 5.80
N MET A 251 0.67 16.08 4.77
CA MET A 251 1.02 14.66 4.73
C MET A 251 2.53 14.41 4.85
N GLY A 252 3.34 15.28 4.24
CA GLY A 252 4.80 15.21 4.30
C GLY A 252 5.40 15.43 5.71
N LYS A 253 4.60 15.81 6.70
CA LYS A 253 5.01 15.91 8.11
C LYS A 253 4.95 14.57 8.86
N ALA A 254 4.52 13.50 8.20
CA ALA A 254 4.49 12.17 8.80
C ALA A 254 5.86 11.78 9.37
N GLU A 255 5.87 11.32 10.60
CA GLU A 255 7.09 10.88 11.27
C GLU A 255 7.60 9.55 10.68
N MET A 256 6.68 8.63 10.35
CA MET A 256 6.98 7.35 9.72
C MET A 256 5.88 6.96 8.73
N TRP A 257 6.28 6.26 7.69
CA TRP A 257 5.43 5.59 6.72
C TRP A 257 5.57 4.08 6.85
N LEU A 258 4.56 3.40 7.36
CA LEU A 258 4.53 1.95 7.51
C LEU A 258 3.83 1.34 6.30
N ILE A 259 4.60 0.91 5.33
CA ILE A 259 4.10 0.34 4.07
C ILE A 259 3.89 -1.16 4.26
N ARG A 260 2.66 -1.64 4.06
CA ARG A 260 2.31 -3.06 4.21
C ARG A 260 2.68 -3.87 2.97
N SER A 261 3.91 -3.72 2.55
CA SER A 261 4.60 -4.49 1.53
C SER A 261 5.98 -4.92 2.02
N TYR A 262 6.72 -5.71 1.24
CA TYR A 262 8.10 -6.12 1.53
C TYR A 262 8.79 -6.60 0.24
N TRP A 263 10.10 -6.85 0.30
CA TRP A 263 10.96 -7.24 -0.82
C TRP A 263 10.66 -8.63 -1.39
N ASP A 264 9.91 -9.45 -0.70
CA ASP A 264 9.34 -10.70 -1.22
C ASP A 264 8.25 -10.45 -2.29
N LEU A 265 7.58 -9.31 -2.23
CA LEU A 265 6.58 -8.86 -3.22
C LEU A 265 7.13 -7.73 -4.10
N GLU A 266 7.66 -6.65 -3.52
CA GLU A 266 8.09 -5.46 -4.25
C GLU A 266 9.28 -5.69 -5.18
N PHE A 267 9.39 -4.87 -6.22
CA PHE A 267 10.64 -4.70 -6.96
C PHE A 267 11.58 -3.78 -6.19
N PRO A 268 12.91 -4.03 -6.22
CA PRO A 268 13.88 -3.15 -5.57
C PRO A 268 13.78 -1.72 -6.11
N HIS A 269 13.59 -0.77 -5.20
CA HIS A 269 13.58 0.66 -5.49
C HIS A 269 14.13 1.47 -4.30
N PRO A 270 14.49 2.75 -4.48
CA PRO A 270 14.97 3.58 -3.38
C PRO A 270 13.94 3.71 -2.27
N THR A 271 14.42 3.76 -1.02
CA THR A 271 13.60 4.01 0.17
C THR A 271 14.17 5.16 0.97
N LEU A 272 13.36 5.76 1.83
CA LEU A 272 13.78 6.82 2.74
C LEU A 272 13.88 6.29 4.19
N PRO A 273 14.70 6.92 5.06
CA PRO A 273 14.85 6.48 6.44
C PRO A 273 13.54 6.47 7.26
N ASN A 274 12.58 7.34 6.91
CA ASN A 274 11.26 7.39 7.54
C ASN A 274 10.20 6.53 6.84
N VAL A 275 10.63 5.59 6.00
CA VAL A 275 9.77 4.59 5.33
C VAL A 275 10.23 3.21 5.76
N ASP A 276 9.31 2.37 6.25
CA ASP A 276 9.61 0.98 6.59
C ASP A 276 8.51 0.04 6.11
N TYR A 277 8.91 -1.19 5.76
CA TYR A 277 8.04 -2.21 5.22
C TYR A 277 7.57 -3.18 6.29
N VAL A 278 6.24 -3.38 6.34
CA VAL A 278 5.55 -4.23 7.33
C VAL A 278 4.58 -5.21 6.65
N GLY A 279 4.91 -5.66 5.44
CA GLY A 279 4.10 -6.61 4.68
C GLY A 279 3.95 -7.95 5.40
N GLY A 280 2.76 -8.56 5.30
CA GLY A 280 2.47 -9.84 5.91
C GLY A 280 2.23 -9.80 7.42
N LEU A 281 2.04 -8.63 8.03
CA LEU A 281 1.81 -8.49 9.49
C LEU A 281 0.59 -9.28 10.01
N HIS A 282 -0.33 -9.65 9.12
CA HIS A 282 -1.53 -10.43 9.45
C HIS A 282 -1.35 -11.95 9.28
N CYS A 283 -0.27 -12.39 8.64
CA CYS A 283 0.00 -13.80 8.39
C CYS A 283 0.28 -14.55 9.70
N LYS A 284 -0.26 -15.76 9.77
CA LYS A 284 -0.19 -16.62 10.97
C LYS A 284 0.01 -18.07 10.54
N PRO A 285 0.59 -18.91 11.38
CA PRO A 285 0.55 -20.35 11.18
C PRO A 285 -0.90 -20.84 10.99
N ALA A 286 -1.10 -21.79 10.11
CA ALA A 286 -2.42 -22.35 9.83
C ALA A 286 -3.01 -23.03 11.08
N LYS A 287 -4.28 -22.81 11.31
CA LYS A 287 -5.08 -23.49 12.32
C LYS A 287 -5.80 -24.68 11.72
N PRO A 288 -6.19 -25.68 12.52
CA PRO A 288 -7.05 -26.77 12.06
C PRO A 288 -8.34 -26.26 11.44
N LEU A 289 -8.73 -26.86 10.32
CA LEU A 289 -9.97 -26.52 9.62
C LEU A 289 -11.20 -27.02 10.38
N PRO A 290 -12.39 -26.43 10.14
CA PRO A 290 -13.65 -27.00 10.60
C PRO A 290 -13.80 -28.45 10.07
N LYS A 291 -14.29 -29.36 10.90
CA LYS A 291 -14.33 -30.82 10.62
C LYS A 291 -14.91 -31.19 9.26
N GLU A 292 -15.99 -30.54 8.84
CA GLU A 292 -16.60 -30.81 7.53
C GLU A 292 -15.72 -30.38 6.37
N MET A 293 -15.05 -29.24 6.52
CA MET A 293 -14.12 -28.71 5.52
C MET A 293 -12.86 -29.58 5.45
N GLU A 294 -12.32 -29.97 6.61
CA GLU A 294 -11.19 -30.88 6.74
C GLU A 294 -11.45 -32.22 6.02
N ASN A 295 -12.62 -32.82 6.26
CA ASN A 295 -13.02 -34.06 5.58
C ASN A 295 -13.07 -33.89 4.06
N PHE A 296 -13.55 -32.75 3.57
CA PHE A 296 -13.56 -32.46 2.14
C PHE A 296 -12.15 -32.31 1.58
N VAL A 297 -11.27 -31.59 2.28
CA VAL A 297 -9.86 -31.43 1.89
C VAL A 297 -9.13 -32.78 1.87
N LEU A 298 -9.30 -33.61 2.89
CA LEU A 298 -8.68 -34.92 2.98
C LEU A 298 -9.21 -35.88 1.89
N SER A 299 -10.46 -35.74 1.45
CA SER A 299 -11.03 -36.54 0.37
C SER A 299 -10.41 -36.30 -1.02
N SER A 300 -9.50 -35.31 -1.15
CA SER A 300 -8.75 -35.02 -2.37
C SER A 300 -7.60 -36.03 -2.65
N GLY A 301 -7.27 -36.89 -1.69
CA GLY A 301 -6.17 -37.83 -1.82
C GLY A 301 -4.84 -37.15 -2.18
N GLU A 302 -4.13 -37.67 -3.15
CA GLU A 302 -2.84 -37.14 -3.64
C GLU A 302 -3.00 -35.90 -4.53
N HIS A 303 -4.16 -35.71 -5.14
CA HIS A 303 -4.40 -34.55 -6.02
C HIS A 303 -4.40 -33.22 -5.26
N GLY A 304 -4.82 -33.24 -4.00
CA GLY A 304 -4.84 -32.03 -3.18
C GLY A 304 -5.97 -31.08 -3.53
N VAL A 305 -5.82 -29.83 -3.09
CA VAL A 305 -6.89 -28.82 -3.21
C VAL A 305 -6.41 -27.53 -3.86
N VAL A 306 -7.32 -26.85 -4.53
CA VAL A 306 -7.20 -25.47 -5.01
C VAL A 306 -8.13 -24.59 -4.18
N VAL A 307 -7.58 -23.48 -3.68
CA VAL A 307 -8.36 -22.43 -2.99
C VAL A 307 -8.68 -21.34 -4.01
N PHE A 308 -9.92 -20.85 -4.03
CA PHE A 308 -10.32 -19.78 -4.94
C PHE A 308 -11.06 -18.67 -4.18
N SER A 309 -10.51 -17.45 -4.25
CA SER A 309 -11.12 -16.26 -3.65
C SER A 309 -10.75 -14.99 -4.40
N LEU A 310 -11.76 -14.20 -4.78
CA LEU A 310 -11.59 -12.86 -5.34
C LEU A 310 -11.66 -11.74 -4.27
N GLY A 311 -11.36 -12.08 -3.02
CA GLY A 311 -11.28 -11.14 -1.88
C GLY A 311 -12.64 -10.77 -1.29
N SER A 312 -12.65 -9.83 -0.32
CA SER A 312 -13.84 -9.50 0.46
C SER A 312 -14.87 -8.63 -0.28
N MET A 313 -14.43 -7.88 -1.30
CA MET A 313 -15.27 -6.91 -2.01
C MET A 313 -15.98 -7.51 -3.24
N VAL A 314 -15.44 -8.60 -3.82
CA VAL A 314 -16.00 -9.26 -5.00
C VAL A 314 -16.46 -10.65 -4.60
N SER A 315 -17.70 -10.77 -4.23
CA SER A 315 -18.33 -12.04 -3.83
C SER A 315 -19.21 -12.66 -4.92
N ASN A 316 -19.48 -11.93 -5.99
CA ASN A 316 -20.33 -12.31 -7.09
C ASN A 316 -19.75 -11.87 -8.44
N MET A 317 -20.22 -12.48 -9.54
CA MET A 317 -19.87 -12.14 -10.91
C MET A 317 -21.02 -12.52 -11.86
N THR A 318 -20.90 -12.16 -13.14
CA THR A 318 -21.91 -12.52 -14.13
C THR A 318 -22.07 -14.06 -14.24
N GLU A 319 -23.29 -14.52 -14.50
CA GLU A 319 -23.60 -15.96 -14.60
C GLU A 319 -22.75 -16.64 -15.69
N GLU A 320 -22.49 -15.96 -16.79
CA GLU A 320 -21.62 -16.42 -17.88
C GLU A 320 -20.19 -16.72 -17.38
N LYS A 321 -19.57 -15.75 -16.68
CA LYS A 321 -18.22 -15.92 -16.14
C LYS A 321 -18.17 -16.97 -15.04
N ALA A 322 -19.16 -17.01 -14.16
CA ALA A 322 -19.25 -18.02 -13.11
C ALA A 322 -19.34 -19.44 -13.72
N ASN A 323 -20.15 -19.63 -14.76
CA ASN A 323 -20.26 -20.91 -15.47
C ASN A 323 -18.98 -21.29 -16.20
N ALA A 324 -18.30 -20.34 -16.87
CA ALA A 324 -17.03 -20.60 -17.55
C ALA A 324 -15.92 -21.05 -16.56
N ILE A 325 -15.85 -20.39 -15.41
CA ILE A 325 -14.92 -20.74 -14.33
C ILE A 325 -15.27 -22.12 -13.74
N ALA A 326 -16.53 -22.34 -13.36
CA ALA A 326 -16.98 -23.60 -12.79
C ALA A 326 -16.72 -24.79 -13.73
N TRP A 327 -16.89 -24.61 -15.04
CA TRP A 327 -16.58 -25.62 -16.03
C TRP A 327 -15.08 -25.97 -16.01
N ALA A 328 -14.19 -24.98 -15.98
CA ALA A 328 -12.74 -25.23 -15.94
C ALA A 328 -12.33 -25.95 -14.64
N LEU A 329 -12.89 -25.55 -13.50
CA LEU A 329 -12.65 -26.18 -12.21
C LEU A 329 -13.16 -27.65 -12.17
N ALA A 330 -14.20 -27.97 -12.93
CA ALA A 330 -14.74 -29.33 -13.01
C ALA A 330 -13.83 -30.29 -13.79
N GLN A 331 -12.87 -29.81 -14.60
CA GLN A 331 -11.98 -30.64 -15.40
C GLN A 331 -10.73 -31.13 -14.66
N ILE A 332 -10.37 -30.48 -13.53
CA ILE A 332 -9.17 -30.85 -12.76
C ILE A 332 -9.47 -31.91 -11.70
N PRO A 333 -8.51 -32.79 -11.35
CA PRO A 333 -8.71 -33.85 -10.35
C PRO A 333 -8.68 -33.32 -8.91
N GLN A 334 -8.19 -32.11 -8.69
CA GLN A 334 -8.13 -31.46 -7.38
C GLN A 334 -9.53 -31.15 -6.86
N LYS A 335 -9.70 -31.16 -5.55
CA LYS A 335 -10.88 -30.55 -4.91
C LYS A 335 -10.71 -29.03 -4.88
N VAL A 336 -11.82 -28.30 -5.04
CA VAL A 336 -11.81 -26.84 -5.06
C VAL A 336 -12.69 -26.29 -3.95
N LEU A 337 -12.14 -25.33 -3.19
CA LEU A 337 -12.90 -24.53 -2.21
C LEU A 337 -13.02 -23.11 -2.77
N TRP A 338 -14.21 -22.77 -3.22
CA TRP A 338 -14.48 -21.49 -3.88
C TRP A 338 -15.30 -20.54 -3.00
N ARG A 339 -14.74 -19.37 -2.70
CA ARG A 339 -15.51 -18.28 -2.06
C ARG A 339 -16.36 -17.57 -3.11
N PHE A 340 -17.66 -17.76 -3.03
CA PHE A 340 -18.64 -17.20 -3.95
C PHE A 340 -20.00 -17.05 -3.26
N ASP A 341 -20.69 -15.93 -3.46
CA ASP A 341 -22.02 -15.64 -2.88
C ASP A 341 -23.05 -15.27 -3.96
N GLY A 342 -22.82 -15.73 -5.19
CA GLY A 342 -23.76 -15.59 -6.31
C GLY A 342 -24.63 -16.83 -6.49
N LYS A 343 -25.42 -16.84 -7.58
CA LYS A 343 -26.17 -18.01 -8.02
C LYS A 343 -25.21 -19.16 -8.34
N THR A 344 -25.47 -20.34 -7.80
CA THR A 344 -24.65 -21.53 -8.07
C THR A 344 -24.55 -21.79 -9.58
N PRO A 345 -23.33 -21.88 -10.14
CA PRO A 345 -23.15 -22.13 -11.56
C PRO A 345 -23.72 -23.48 -12.01
N ALA A 346 -24.38 -23.52 -13.15
CA ALA A 346 -24.94 -24.75 -13.72
C ALA A 346 -23.87 -25.79 -14.10
N THR A 347 -22.63 -25.34 -14.35
CA THR A 347 -21.47 -26.19 -14.72
C THR A 347 -20.62 -26.59 -13.52
N LEU A 348 -21.09 -26.37 -12.29
CA LEU A 348 -20.33 -26.69 -11.09
C LEU A 348 -20.07 -28.21 -10.98
N GLY A 349 -18.80 -28.59 -10.91
CA GLY A 349 -18.39 -29.98 -10.76
C GLY A 349 -18.52 -30.53 -9.34
N PRO A 350 -18.59 -31.86 -9.18
CA PRO A 350 -18.70 -32.50 -7.86
C PRO A 350 -17.42 -32.35 -7.01
N ASN A 351 -16.32 -31.95 -7.63
CA ASN A 351 -15.03 -31.66 -6.97
C ASN A 351 -14.98 -30.26 -6.35
N THR A 352 -15.98 -29.39 -6.59
CA THR A 352 -16.00 -28.00 -6.13
C THR A 352 -17.08 -27.75 -5.08
N ARG A 353 -16.69 -27.13 -3.97
CA ARG A 353 -17.62 -26.60 -2.96
C ARG A 353 -17.56 -25.09 -2.89
N ILE A 354 -18.74 -24.46 -2.80
CA ILE A 354 -18.91 -23.01 -2.69
C ILE A 354 -19.14 -22.63 -1.23
N TYR A 355 -18.49 -21.57 -0.81
CA TYR A 355 -18.60 -20.99 0.53
C TYR A 355 -18.77 -19.47 0.45
N LYS A 356 -19.61 -18.91 1.32
CA LYS A 356 -19.71 -17.44 1.47
C LYS A 356 -18.45 -16.85 2.10
N TRP A 357 -17.80 -17.60 2.97
CA TRP A 357 -16.57 -17.25 3.64
C TRP A 357 -15.65 -18.45 3.81
N LEU A 358 -14.35 -18.23 3.62
CA LEU A 358 -13.31 -19.26 3.77
C LEU A 358 -12.30 -18.84 4.86
N PRO A 359 -11.82 -19.77 5.71
CA PRO A 359 -10.62 -19.54 6.54
C PRO A 359 -9.37 -19.61 5.65
N GLN A 360 -9.16 -18.55 4.83
CA GLN A 360 -8.23 -18.55 3.71
C GLN A 360 -6.79 -18.83 4.15
N ASN A 361 -6.32 -18.15 5.20
CA ASN A 361 -4.98 -18.40 5.75
C ASN A 361 -4.76 -19.87 6.14
N ASP A 362 -5.76 -20.48 6.78
CA ASP A 362 -5.66 -21.85 7.27
C ASP A 362 -5.73 -22.87 6.11
N LEU A 363 -6.53 -22.58 5.09
CA LEU A 363 -6.58 -23.35 3.87
C LEU A 363 -5.27 -23.27 3.07
N LEU A 364 -4.71 -22.08 2.92
CA LEU A 364 -3.44 -21.89 2.20
C LEU A 364 -2.28 -22.59 2.93
N GLY A 365 -2.31 -22.61 4.27
CA GLY A 365 -1.31 -23.35 5.06
C GLY A 365 -1.56 -24.85 5.19
N HIS A 366 -2.65 -25.39 4.63
CA HIS A 366 -2.93 -26.81 4.68
C HIS A 366 -1.99 -27.60 3.73
N PRO A 367 -1.39 -28.74 4.16
CA PRO A 367 -0.41 -29.50 3.35
C PRO A 367 -0.93 -30.00 2.00
N LYS A 368 -2.25 -30.14 1.85
CA LYS A 368 -2.90 -30.56 0.60
C LYS A 368 -3.10 -29.41 -0.39
N THR A 369 -2.85 -28.15 -0.03
CA THR A 369 -3.08 -27.01 -0.93
C THR A 369 -2.00 -26.95 -2.02
N LYS A 370 -2.43 -26.98 -3.27
CA LYS A 370 -1.59 -26.99 -4.47
C LYS A 370 -1.48 -25.61 -5.13
N ALA A 371 -2.58 -24.87 -5.21
CA ALA A 371 -2.62 -23.56 -5.86
C ALA A 371 -3.68 -22.66 -5.26
N PHE A 372 -3.54 -21.35 -5.49
CA PHE A 372 -4.48 -20.31 -5.08
C PHE A 372 -4.91 -19.47 -6.28
N ILE A 373 -6.20 -19.48 -6.60
CA ILE A 373 -6.78 -18.54 -7.56
C ILE A 373 -7.17 -17.29 -6.80
N THR A 374 -6.58 -16.16 -7.19
CA THR A 374 -6.69 -14.90 -6.44
C THR A 374 -6.86 -13.69 -7.36
N HIS A 375 -7.51 -12.64 -6.86
CA HIS A 375 -7.57 -11.34 -7.53
C HIS A 375 -6.27 -10.52 -7.35
N GLY A 376 -5.31 -10.96 -6.52
CA GLY A 376 -4.08 -10.21 -6.29
C GLY A 376 -4.16 -9.13 -5.20
N GLY A 377 -5.20 -9.16 -4.35
CA GLY A 377 -5.25 -8.27 -3.18
C GLY A 377 -4.15 -8.61 -2.18
N ALA A 378 -3.47 -7.61 -1.61
CA ALA A 378 -2.27 -7.76 -0.81
C ALA A 378 -2.40 -8.78 0.35
N ASN A 379 -3.56 -8.88 1.02
CA ASN A 379 -3.73 -9.84 2.11
C ASN A 379 -3.61 -11.29 1.63
N GLY A 380 -4.34 -11.66 0.59
CA GLY A 380 -4.28 -13.02 0.03
C GLY A 380 -2.92 -13.35 -0.58
N LEU A 381 -2.25 -12.37 -1.18
CA LEU A 381 -0.88 -12.54 -1.67
C LEU A 381 0.09 -12.87 -0.54
N TYR A 382 0.06 -12.09 0.54
CA TYR A 382 0.93 -12.35 1.69
C TYR A 382 0.64 -13.67 2.39
N GLU A 383 -0.62 -14.07 2.48
CA GLU A 383 -0.97 -15.41 2.96
C GLU A 383 -0.40 -16.51 2.05
N ALA A 384 -0.51 -16.34 0.73
CA ALA A 384 0.07 -17.29 -0.23
C ALA A 384 1.60 -17.30 -0.19
N ILE A 385 2.27 -16.14 -0.10
CA ILE A 385 3.73 -16.04 0.10
C ILE A 385 4.14 -16.71 1.40
N HIS A 386 3.45 -16.41 2.51
CA HIS A 386 3.73 -16.99 3.82
C HIS A 386 3.72 -18.51 3.81
N HIS A 387 2.75 -19.11 3.11
CA HIS A 387 2.61 -20.56 3.02
C HIS A 387 3.29 -21.19 1.79
N GLY A 388 3.94 -20.39 0.95
CA GLY A 388 4.66 -20.86 -0.24
C GLY A 388 3.72 -21.48 -1.28
N ILE A 389 2.55 -20.89 -1.53
CA ILE A 389 1.54 -21.38 -2.47
C ILE A 389 1.62 -20.62 -3.80
N PRO A 390 1.79 -21.30 -4.93
CA PRO A 390 1.76 -20.66 -6.25
C PRO A 390 0.36 -20.20 -6.62
N MET A 391 0.27 -19.19 -7.50
CA MET A 391 -0.97 -18.48 -7.72
C MET A 391 -1.40 -18.41 -9.19
N ILE A 392 -2.73 -18.38 -9.40
CA ILE A 392 -3.36 -17.94 -10.65
C ILE A 392 -4.02 -16.60 -10.37
N GLY A 393 -3.45 -15.51 -10.90
CA GLY A 393 -3.92 -14.16 -10.70
C GLY A 393 -5.02 -13.77 -11.67
N ILE A 394 -6.16 -13.31 -11.16
CA ILE A 394 -7.26 -12.73 -11.94
C ILE A 394 -7.49 -11.31 -11.40
N PRO A 395 -6.59 -10.34 -11.69
CA PRO A 395 -6.68 -9.01 -11.14
C PRO A 395 -7.89 -8.26 -11.69
N LEU A 396 -8.59 -7.53 -10.80
CA LEU A 396 -9.85 -6.87 -11.11
C LEU A 396 -9.73 -5.33 -11.07
N PHE A 397 -9.20 -4.76 -9.99
CA PHE A 397 -9.11 -3.32 -9.80
C PHE A 397 -7.90 -2.92 -8.93
N GLY A 398 -7.60 -1.62 -8.91
CA GLY A 398 -6.57 -1.05 -8.05
C GLY A 398 -5.17 -1.61 -8.31
N GLU A 399 -4.42 -1.77 -7.26
CA GLU A 399 -3.05 -2.29 -7.23
C GLU A 399 -2.90 -3.77 -7.61
N GLN A 400 -4.03 -4.47 -7.78
CA GLN A 400 -4.03 -5.93 -7.99
C GLN A 400 -3.27 -6.34 -9.26
N HIS A 401 -3.32 -5.50 -10.31
CA HIS A 401 -2.57 -5.73 -11.56
C HIS A 401 -1.06 -5.70 -11.33
N ASP A 402 -0.59 -4.72 -10.59
CA ASP A 402 0.83 -4.58 -10.28
C ASP A 402 1.28 -5.72 -9.35
N ASN A 403 0.48 -6.02 -8.33
CA ASN A 403 0.75 -7.12 -7.41
C ASN A 403 0.90 -8.47 -8.12
N ILE A 404 0.00 -8.78 -9.06
CA ILE A 404 0.11 -10.02 -9.85
C ILE A 404 1.30 -9.95 -10.82
N ALA A 405 1.58 -8.80 -11.44
CA ALA A 405 2.77 -8.63 -12.28
C ALA A 405 4.07 -8.87 -11.49
N HIS A 406 4.13 -8.44 -10.22
CA HIS A 406 5.24 -8.75 -9.32
C HIS A 406 5.40 -10.27 -9.11
N MET A 407 4.31 -10.97 -8.81
CA MET A 407 4.36 -12.42 -8.58
C MET A 407 4.68 -13.21 -9.85
N VAL A 408 4.21 -12.76 -11.00
CA VAL A 408 4.57 -13.34 -12.32
C VAL A 408 6.06 -13.15 -12.61
N ALA A 409 6.59 -11.96 -12.41
CA ALA A 409 8.01 -11.67 -12.61
C ALA A 409 8.92 -12.46 -11.65
N LYS A 410 8.41 -12.82 -10.48
CA LYS A 410 9.12 -13.69 -9.50
C LYS A 410 8.90 -15.20 -9.77
N GLY A 411 8.18 -15.57 -10.84
CA GLY A 411 7.94 -16.96 -11.22
C GLY A 411 7.00 -17.74 -10.27
N ALA A 412 6.21 -17.05 -9.46
CA ALA A 412 5.30 -17.68 -8.50
C ALA A 412 3.82 -17.56 -8.88
N ALA A 413 3.51 -16.97 -10.05
CA ALA A 413 2.14 -16.84 -10.54
C ALA A 413 2.06 -16.82 -12.06
N VAL A 414 0.85 -17.10 -12.58
CA VAL A 414 0.39 -16.74 -13.92
C VAL A 414 -0.73 -15.73 -13.82
N THR A 415 -0.99 -14.96 -14.87
CA THR A 415 -2.07 -13.95 -14.87
C THR A 415 -3.09 -14.23 -15.96
N LEU A 416 -4.37 -14.03 -15.62
CA LEU A 416 -5.50 -14.11 -16.54
C LEU A 416 -6.32 -12.81 -16.48
N ASN A 417 -6.87 -12.41 -17.63
CA ASN A 417 -7.74 -11.25 -17.69
C ASN A 417 -9.21 -11.69 -17.62
N ILE A 418 -9.93 -11.33 -16.57
CA ILE A 418 -11.34 -11.72 -16.35
C ILE A 418 -12.25 -11.41 -17.54
N ARG A 419 -11.96 -10.35 -18.31
CA ARG A 419 -12.81 -9.91 -19.42
C ARG A 419 -12.63 -10.77 -20.68
N THR A 420 -11.38 -11.19 -20.96
CA THR A 420 -11.03 -11.90 -22.20
C THR A 420 -10.78 -13.38 -22.01
N MET A 421 -10.53 -13.85 -20.78
CA MET A 421 -10.21 -15.24 -20.52
C MET A 421 -11.38 -16.16 -20.95
N SER A 422 -11.02 -17.20 -21.67
CA SER A 422 -11.88 -18.34 -21.94
C SER A 422 -11.81 -19.36 -20.81
N ARG A 423 -12.74 -20.33 -20.81
CA ARG A 423 -12.69 -21.47 -19.90
C ARG A 423 -11.44 -22.34 -20.05
N SER A 424 -10.93 -22.44 -21.30
CA SER A 424 -9.71 -23.17 -21.59
C SER A 424 -8.46 -22.47 -21.07
N ASP A 425 -8.42 -21.13 -21.09
CA ASP A 425 -7.30 -20.37 -20.56
C ASP A 425 -7.14 -20.60 -19.05
N LEU A 426 -8.26 -20.66 -18.30
CA LEU A 426 -8.22 -20.96 -16.87
C LEU A 426 -7.77 -22.41 -16.61
N LEU A 427 -8.27 -23.36 -17.41
CA LEU A 427 -7.85 -24.77 -17.28
C LEU A 427 -6.35 -24.93 -17.53
N ASN A 428 -5.83 -24.37 -18.63
CA ASN A 428 -4.41 -24.42 -18.95
C ASN A 428 -3.55 -23.76 -17.86
N ALA A 429 -4.00 -22.62 -17.31
CA ALA A 429 -3.29 -21.95 -16.22
C ALA A 429 -3.26 -22.78 -14.92
N LEU A 430 -4.34 -23.54 -14.62
CA LEU A 430 -4.39 -24.45 -13.49
C LEU A 430 -3.41 -25.62 -13.66
N GLU A 431 -3.44 -26.28 -14.83
CA GLU A 431 -2.51 -27.35 -15.16
C GLU A 431 -1.06 -26.87 -15.11
N GLU A 432 -0.75 -25.74 -15.74
CA GLU A 432 0.60 -25.15 -15.74
C GLU A 432 1.12 -24.87 -14.31
N VAL A 433 0.31 -24.23 -13.46
CA VAL A 433 0.76 -23.85 -12.10
C VAL A 433 0.85 -25.06 -11.17
N ILE A 434 -0.01 -26.07 -11.34
CA ILE A 434 -0.05 -27.24 -10.45
C ILE A 434 1.01 -28.26 -10.83
N ASP A 435 1.20 -28.53 -12.13
CA ASP A 435 2.04 -29.62 -12.63
C ASP A 435 3.50 -29.19 -12.87
N ASN A 436 3.75 -27.89 -13.08
CA ASN A 436 5.09 -27.37 -13.27
C ASN A 436 5.72 -26.99 -11.92
N PRO A 437 6.74 -27.72 -11.42
CA PRO A 437 7.35 -27.47 -10.11
C PRO A 437 7.99 -26.09 -9.98
N PHE A 438 8.33 -25.44 -11.10
CA PHE A 438 8.91 -24.11 -11.14
C PHE A 438 8.13 -23.08 -10.29
N TYR A 439 6.80 -23.07 -10.40
CA TYR A 439 5.96 -22.12 -9.65
C TYR A 439 5.97 -22.40 -8.14
N LYS A 440 5.92 -23.68 -7.77
CA LYS A 440 5.98 -24.09 -6.35
C LYS A 440 7.34 -23.80 -5.73
N GLU A 441 8.42 -24.06 -6.44
CA GLU A 441 9.79 -23.80 -5.96
C GLU A 441 10.00 -22.30 -5.72
N ASN A 442 9.59 -21.43 -6.65
CA ASN A 442 9.67 -19.99 -6.48
C ASN A 442 8.77 -19.48 -5.34
N ALA A 443 7.54 -19.99 -5.23
CA ALA A 443 6.66 -19.63 -4.13
C ALA A 443 7.25 -20.00 -2.77
N MET A 444 7.87 -21.18 -2.66
CA MET A 444 8.58 -21.62 -1.45
C MET A 444 9.81 -20.76 -1.14
N TRP A 445 10.56 -20.36 -2.19
CA TRP A 445 11.69 -19.46 -2.02
C TRP A 445 11.26 -18.09 -1.48
N LEU A 446 10.19 -17.51 -2.02
CA LEU A 446 9.61 -16.27 -1.51
C LEU A 446 9.13 -16.40 -0.05
N SER A 447 8.53 -17.55 0.29
CA SER A 447 8.16 -17.87 1.68
C SER A 447 9.37 -17.86 2.61
N THR A 448 10.50 -18.40 2.16
CA THR A 448 11.75 -18.39 2.93
C THR A 448 12.18 -16.94 3.22
N ILE A 449 12.21 -16.06 2.20
CA ILE A 449 12.53 -14.64 2.38
C ILE A 449 11.55 -13.99 3.37
N HIS A 450 10.26 -14.29 3.23
CA HIS A 450 9.22 -13.74 4.10
C HIS A 450 9.43 -14.10 5.57
N HIS A 451 9.80 -15.33 5.85
CA HIS A 451 10.00 -15.82 7.22
C HIS A 451 11.31 -15.35 7.86
N TYR A 452 12.36 -15.06 7.06
CA TYR A 452 13.68 -14.65 7.55
C TYR A 452 13.88 -13.12 7.58
N GLN A 453 12.82 -12.36 7.78
CA GLN A 453 12.94 -10.90 8.00
C GLN A 453 13.67 -10.63 9.34
N PRO A 454 14.49 -9.56 9.42
CA PRO A 454 15.24 -9.20 10.62
C PRO A 454 14.36 -8.96 11.86
N MET A 455 13.13 -8.48 11.63
CA MET A 455 12.09 -8.26 12.64
C MET A 455 10.75 -8.64 12.04
N LYS A 456 9.89 -9.29 12.84
CA LYS A 456 8.54 -9.63 12.40
C LYS A 456 7.76 -8.36 12.02
N PRO A 457 7.00 -8.37 10.94
CA PRO A 457 6.31 -7.16 10.44
C PRO A 457 5.41 -6.47 11.47
N LEU A 458 4.70 -7.24 12.29
CA LEU A 458 3.84 -6.70 13.35
C LEU A 458 4.66 -6.03 14.46
N ASP A 459 5.73 -6.70 14.92
CA ASP A 459 6.62 -6.15 15.95
C ASP A 459 7.28 -4.86 15.47
N LYS A 460 7.66 -4.79 14.19
CA LYS A 460 8.22 -3.60 13.55
C LYS A 460 7.22 -2.44 13.49
N ALA A 461 5.97 -2.71 13.11
CA ALA A 461 4.93 -1.68 13.09
C ALA A 461 4.71 -1.09 14.49
N VAL A 462 4.58 -1.95 15.48
CA VAL A 462 4.40 -1.53 16.88
C VAL A 462 5.64 -0.80 17.43
N PHE A 463 6.84 -1.28 17.12
CA PHE A 463 8.09 -0.60 17.48
C PHE A 463 8.11 0.87 17.04
N TRP A 464 7.77 1.15 15.78
CA TRP A 464 7.78 2.51 15.26
C TRP A 464 6.70 3.40 15.91
N ILE A 465 5.51 2.86 16.20
CA ILE A 465 4.47 3.60 16.90
C ILE A 465 4.94 3.93 18.33
N GLU A 466 5.47 2.96 19.07
CA GLU A 466 6.04 3.18 20.41
C GLU A 466 7.23 4.15 20.39
N PHE A 467 8.09 4.06 19.35
CA PHE A 467 9.22 4.97 19.17
C PHE A 467 8.74 6.43 19.02
N VAL A 468 7.77 6.67 18.14
CA VAL A 468 7.22 8.02 17.91
C VAL A 468 6.52 8.55 19.17
N MET A 469 5.76 7.73 19.89
CA MET A 469 5.16 8.13 21.17
C MET A 469 6.23 8.52 22.20
N ARG A 470 7.27 7.69 22.36
CA ARG A 470 8.35 7.87 23.34
C ARG A 470 9.18 9.11 23.09
N HIS A 471 9.56 9.33 21.83
CA HIS A 471 10.47 10.40 21.41
C HIS A 471 9.75 11.65 20.91
N LYS A 472 8.40 11.64 20.92
CA LYS A 472 7.56 12.73 20.41
C LYS A 472 7.85 13.08 18.95
N GLY A 473 8.12 12.02 18.16
CA GLY A 473 8.41 12.08 16.73
C GLY A 473 9.65 11.28 16.33
N ALA A 474 9.96 11.31 15.03
CA ALA A 474 11.13 10.70 14.41
C ALA A 474 11.82 11.67 13.43
N LYS A 475 11.85 12.97 13.76
CA LYS A 475 12.31 14.07 12.87
C LYS A 475 13.72 13.87 12.32
N HIS A 476 14.59 13.14 13.03
CA HIS A 476 15.96 12.81 12.60
C HIS A 476 16.00 11.87 11.38
N LEU A 477 14.90 11.18 11.08
CA LEU A 477 14.76 10.31 9.90
C LEU A 477 14.21 11.06 8.68
N ARG A 478 13.69 12.28 8.89
CA ARG A 478 13.06 13.05 7.82
C ARG A 478 14.09 13.69 6.91
N PRO A 479 14.07 13.41 5.60
CA PRO A 479 15.02 14.03 4.66
C PRO A 479 14.86 15.55 4.59
N LEU A 480 15.97 16.28 4.47
CA LEU A 480 15.95 17.73 4.22
C LEU A 480 15.31 18.09 2.88
N ALA A 481 15.18 17.14 1.96
CA ALA A 481 14.50 17.29 0.69
C ALA A 481 13.10 17.91 0.79
N TYR A 482 12.38 17.67 1.87
CA TYR A 482 11.07 18.28 2.13
C TYR A 482 11.09 19.82 2.27
N ASN A 483 12.25 20.38 2.58
CA ASN A 483 12.42 21.83 2.77
C ASN A 483 12.97 22.52 1.51
N LEU A 484 13.26 21.76 0.45
CA LEU A 484 13.82 22.27 -0.80
C LEU A 484 12.70 22.56 -1.81
N THR A 485 12.88 23.62 -2.57
CA THR A 485 12.08 23.85 -3.78
C THR A 485 12.44 22.83 -4.86
N TRP A 486 11.55 22.62 -5.84
CA TRP A 486 11.79 21.67 -6.93
C TRP A 486 13.13 21.88 -7.65
N TYR A 487 13.50 23.11 -7.96
CA TYR A 487 14.76 23.40 -8.64
C TYR A 487 15.99 23.17 -7.73
N GLN A 488 15.87 23.41 -6.41
CA GLN A 488 16.93 23.08 -5.44
C GLN A 488 17.11 21.57 -5.28
N TYR A 489 15.98 20.83 -5.20
CA TYR A 489 16.01 19.36 -5.12
C TYR A 489 16.75 18.73 -6.30
N HIS A 490 16.58 19.30 -7.51
CA HIS A 490 17.27 18.86 -8.72
C HIS A 490 18.62 19.59 -8.96
N SER A 491 19.05 20.43 -8.02
CA SER A 491 20.29 21.24 -8.11
C SER A 491 20.38 22.09 -9.39
N LEU A 492 19.23 22.52 -9.94
CA LEU A 492 19.20 23.30 -11.19
C LEU A 492 19.79 24.69 -11.00
N ASP A 493 19.69 25.27 -9.84
CA ASP A 493 20.35 26.50 -9.41
C ASP A 493 21.88 26.35 -9.48
N VAL A 494 22.42 25.28 -8.93
CA VAL A 494 23.87 24.97 -8.97
C VAL A 494 24.33 24.67 -10.41
N ILE A 495 23.59 23.85 -11.15
CA ILE A 495 23.87 23.52 -12.55
C ILE A 495 23.89 24.79 -13.40
N GLY A 496 22.87 25.65 -13.23
CA GLY A 496 22.80 26.95 -13.94
C GLY A 496 23.99 27.85 -13.62
N PHE A 497 24.40 27.95 -12.36
CA PHE A 497 25.56 28.70 -11.95
C PHE A 497 26.84 28.15 -12.58
N LEU A 498 27.06 26.84 -12.53
CA LEU A 498 28.26 26.21 -13.11
C LEU A 498 28.33 26.40 -14.64
N LEU A 499 27.20 26.26 -15.33
CA LEU A 499 27.12 26.50 -16.78
C LEU A 499 27.43 27.95 -17.12
N ALA A 500 26.90 28.90 -16.36
CA ALA A 500 27.20 30.32 -16.54
C ALA A 500 28.70 30.61 -16.33
N PHE A 501 29.30 30.00 -15.29
CA PHE A 501 30.73 30.15 -15.00
C PHE A 501 31.61 29.58 -16.12
N VAL A 502 31.31 28.36 -16.60
CA VAL A 502 32.03 27.75 -17.74
C VAL A 502 31.89 28.61 -19.00
N THR A 503 30.68 29.09 -19.29
CA THR A 503 30.43 29.95 -20.45
C THR A 503 31.25 31.26 -20.36
N PHE A 504 31.34 31.84 -19.16
CA PHE A 504 32.15 33.05 -18.92
C PHE A 504 33.64 32.80 -19.17
N ILE A 505 34.19 31.68 -18.66
CA ILE A 505 35.58 31.28 -18.91
C ILE A 505 35.84 31.08 -20.40
N VAL A 506 34.98 30.35 -21.10
CA VAL A 506 35.09 30.12 -22.55
C VAL A 506 35.06 31.45 -23.30
N ALA A 507 34.18 32.37 -22.92
CA ALA A 507 34.11 33.70 -23.53
C ALA A 507 35.41 34.51 -23.33
N ILE A 508 36.05 34.43 -22.16
CA ILE A 508 37.35 35.05 -21.89
C ILE A 508 38.43 34.43 -22.79
N ILE A 509 38.52 33.11 -22.83
CA ILE A 509 39.48 32.38 -23.65
C ILE A 509 39.33 32.79 -25.13
N VAL A 510 38.12 32.80 -25.67
CA VAL A 510 37.82 33.21 -27.04
C VAL A 510 38.26 34.67 -27.29
N LYS A 511 37.93 35.58 -26.35
CA LYS A 511 38.37 36.99 -26.47
C LYS A 511 39.88 37.13 -26.43
N CYS A 512 40.57 36.40 -25.56
CA CYS A 512 42.05 36.39 -25.53
C CYS A 512 42.63 35.86 -26.84
N PHE A 513 42.09 34.76 -27.36
CA PHE A 513 42.50 34.19 -28.65
C PHE A 513 42.30 35.18 -29.80
N LEU A 514 41.15 35.82 -29.88
CA LEU A 514 40.87 36.84 -30.90
C LEU A 514 41.77 38.08 -30.77
N PHE A 515 42.10 38.49 -29.54
CA PHE A 515 43.02 39.58 -29.27
C PHE A 515 44.43 39.25 -29.79
N VAL A 516 44.96 38.08 -29.44
CA VAL A 516 46.24 37.57 -29.86
C VAL A 516 46.30 37.44 -31.41
N TYR A 517 45.28 36.85 -32.01
CA TYR A 517 45.15 36.72 -33.46
C TYR A 517 45.16 38.08 -34.17
N ARG A 518 44.36 39.03 -33.67
CA ARG A 518 44.36 40.42 -34.23
C ARG A 518 45.70 41.13 -34.07
N PHE A 519 46.43 40.88 -32.99
CA PHE A 519 47.74 41.44 -32.75
C PHE A 519 48.77 40.94 -33.79
N PHE A 520 48.78 39.64 -34.05
CA PHE A 520 49.70 39.07 -35.08
C PHE A 520 49.33 39.49 -36.49
N VAL A 521 48.07 39.52 -36.86
CA VAL A 521 47.64 39.98 -38.20
C VAL A 521 47.97 41.46 -38.44
N LYS A 522 47.85 42.33 -37.42
CA LYS A 522 48.25 43.72 -37.50
C LYS A 522 49.76 43.85 -37.67
N LYS A 523 50.54 43.03 -36.99
CA LYS A 523 52.02 43.03 -37.09
C LYS A 523 52.48 42.60 -38.49
N GLU A 524 51.86 41.56 -39.04
CA GLU A 524 52.19 41.11 -40.42
C GLU A 524 51.80 42.11 -41.50
N LYS A 525 50.66 42.82 -41.35
CA LYS A 525 50.31 43.92 -42.27
C LYS A 525 51.26 45.10 -42.18
N LYS A 526 51.85 45.41 -41.01
CA LYS A 526 52.81 46.49 -40.85
C LYS A 526 54.14 46.12 -41.48
N MET A 527 54.63 44.88 -41.36
CA MET A 527 55.85 44.40 -42.01
C MET A 527 55.71 44.23 -43.52
N LYS A 528 54.56 44.14 -44.12
CA LYS A 528 54.36 44.12 -45.58
C LYS A 528 54.24 45.50 -46.20
N ASN A 529 54.10 46.56 -45.40
CA ASN A 529 54.00 47.96 -45.84
C ASN A 529 55.25 48.77 -45.57
N GLU A 530 56.22 48.17 -44.89
CA GLU A 530 57.65 48.63 -44.83
C GLU A 530 58.48 47.83 -45.84
#